data_d607170db4201761c77f9254b8feeea3
#
_entry.id   d607170db4201761c77f9254b8feeea3
#
_cell.length_a   1.000
_cell.length_b   1.000
_cell.length_c   1.000
_cell.angle_alpha   90.00
_cell.angle_beta   90.00
_cell.angle_gamma   90.00
#
_symmetry.space_group_name_H-M   'P 1'
#
loop_
_entity.id
_entity.type
_entity.pdbx_description
1 polymer ?
#
loop_
_entity_poly.entity_id
_entity_poly.type
_entity_poly.pdbx_seq_one_letter_code
_entity_poly.pdbx_strand_id
1 'polypeptide(L)'
;MAGYEKNILYHYTDFQALDGILRQAQLRVNNVLNMNDAAEMRLFMTGLCQAVVKKLKAEGDTERAERVLKLFQEELKKEFFYSAYAACFSLYRDDAAQWERYGNRGRGVCIAFRGDFLERMAEGELSLQTVFYQDDMTEHPLVDVFYRLVKGETKLAGANPRIKGVMKAAWIQSVVFKHPSFSSEREVRLVVSPFEKAYFDVEPCYHVTVERIKKYYPLDLMGMCRKIGITLEELISEIIIGPESTQSPAILQDYLRDNGMEKLAGRVSLSSCPLRRPPA
;
A
#
# COMPACT_ATOMS: atom_id res chain seq x y z
N MET A 1 0.61 -0.71 -18.53
CA MET A 1 1.16 -1.14 -17.23
C MET A 1 2.65 -0.89 -17.31
N ALA A 2 3.21 -0.06 -16.41
CA ALA A 2 4.65 0.09 -16.32
C ALA A 2 5.17 -1.19 -15.65
N GLY A 3 5.87 -2.04 -16.39
CA GLY A 3 6.44 -3.26 -15.86
C GLY A 3 7.52 -2.96 -14.83
N TYR A 4 7.49 -3.62 -13.69
CA TYR A 4 8.52 -3.53 -12.65
C TYR A 4 9.72 -4.44 -12.96
N GLU A 5 9.87 -4.88 -14.20
CA GLU A 5 10.85 -5.89 -14.66
C GLU A 5 12.31 -5.66 -14.25
N LYS A 6 12.65 -4.44 -13.80
CA LYS A 6 14.01 -4.09 -13.38
C LYS A 6 14.06 -3.31 -12.06
N ASN A 7 12.93 -3.08 -11.40
CA ASN A 7 12.90 -2.24 -10.22
C ASN A 7 13.05 -3.08 -8.95
N ILE A 8 13.92 -2.63 -8.07
CA ILE A 8 13.97 -3.08 -6.69
C ILE A 8 12.98 -2.25 -5.88
N LEU A 9 12.20 -2.91 -5.04
CA LEU A 9 11.22 -2.30 -4.15
C LEU A 9 11.71 -2.39 -2.71
N TYR A 10 11.78 -1.27 -2.01
CA TYR A 10 12.40 -1.13 -0.70
C TYR A 10 11.36 -1.08 0.40
N HIS A 11 11.39 -2.05 1.31
CA HIS A 11 10.50 -2.14 2.46
C HIS A 11 11.25 -1.77 3.73
N TYR A 12 11.02 -0.56 4.23
CA TYR A 12 11.61 -0.05 5.47
C TYR A 12 10.82 -0.57 6.66
N THR A 13 11.52 -1.14 7.65
CA THR A 13 10.86 -1.78 8.79
C THR A 13 11.82 -1.92 9.98
N ASP A 14 11.39 -2.66 11.01
CA ASP A 14 12.21 -3.02 12.16
C ASP A 14 12.75 -4.46 12.08
N PHE A 15 13.62 -4.83 13.04
CA PHE A 15 14.20 -6.17 13.09
C PHE A 15 13.18 -7.26 13.45
N GLN A 16 12.12 -6.93 14.18
CA GLN A 16 11.06 -7.88 14.49
C GLN A 16 10.27 -8.27 13.22
N ALA A 17 9.96 -7.29 12.38
CA ALA A 17 9.34 -7.56 11.09
C ALA A 17 10.28 -8.30 10.13
N LEU A 18 11.58 -7.97 10.14
CA LEU A 18 12.59 -8.73 9.40
C LEU A 18 12.58 -10.22 9.80
N ASP A 19 12.59 -10.52 11.11
CA ASP A 19 12.52 -11.89 11.62
C ASP A 19 11.25 -12.62 11.12
N GLY A 20 10.10 -11.96 11.17
CA GLY A 20 8.85 -12.51 10.65
C GLY A 20 8.88 -12.80 9.15
N ILE A 21 9.50 -11.91 8.34
CA ILE A 21 9.67 -12.12 6.89
C ILE A 21 10.64 -13.27 6.59
N LEU A 22 11.74 -13.36 7.34
CA LEU A 22 12.78 -14.36 7.05
C LEU A 22 12.42 -15.74 7.61
N ARG A 23 12.08 -15.84 8.90
CA ARG A 23 11.84 -17.14 9.56
C ARG A 23 10.45 -17.70 9.34
N GLN A 24 9.44 -16.84 9.34
CA GLN A 24 8.06 -17.25 9.15
C GLN A 24 7.62 -17.14 7.69
N ALA A 25 8.47 -16.56 6.83
CA ALA A 25 8.16 -16.24 5.43
C ALA A 25 6.83 -15.47 5.27
N GLN A 26 6.55 -14.56 6.21
CA GLN A 26 5.29 -13.81 6.25
C GLN A 26 5.51 -12.33 6.00
N LEU A 27 4.88 -11.80 4.95
CA LEU A 27 4.76 -10.36 4.73
C LEU A 27 3.40 -9.89 5.24
N ARG A 28 3.39 -8.92 6.15
CA ARG A 28 2.15 -8.37 6.68
C ARG A 28 1.52 -7.40 5.71
N VAL A 29 0.30 -7.68 5.25
CA VAL A 29 -0.55 -6.68 4.61
C VAL A 29 -1.43 -6.03 5.67
N ASN A 30 -1.19 -4.76 5.94
CA ASN A 30 -1.88 -4.01 6.97
C ASN A 30 -3.18 -3.42 6.44
N ASN A 31 -4.19 -3.30 7.30
CA ASN A 31 -5.40 -2.57 6.96
C ASN A 31 -5.04 -1.11 6.64
N VAL A 32 -5.44 -0.63 5.46
CA VAL A 32 -5.11 0.72 4.97
C VAL A 32 -5.64 1.80 5.91
N LEU A 33 -6.80 1.60 6.56
CA LEU A 33 -7.34 2.52 7.56
C LEU A 33 -6.48 2.64 8.82
N ASN A 34 -5.57 1.70 9.05
CA ASN A 34 -4.63 1.70 10.18
C ASN A 34 -3.23 2.26 9.81
N MET A 35 -3.04 2.71 8.57
CA MET A 35 -1.81 3.36 8.12
C MET A 35 -1.73 4.82 8.61
N ASN A 36 -0.63 5.48 8.32
CA ASN A 36 -0.35 6.82 8.83
C ASN A 36 -1.26 7.91 8.26
N ASP A 37 -1.92 7.63 7.14
CA ASP A 37 -2.86 8.55 6.50
C ASP A 37 -4.24 7.91 6.36
N ALA A 38 -5.04 8.00 7.43
CA ALA A 38 -6.44 7.59 7.42
C ALA A 38 -7.32 8.45 6.49
N ALA A 39 -6.80 9.56 5.97
CA ALA A 39 -7.52 10.46 5.07
C ALA A 39 -7.43 10.04 3.59
N GLU A 40 -6.50 9.16 3.22
CA GLU A 40 -6.22 8.81 1.81
C GLU A 40 -7.47 8.36 1.05
N MET A 41 -8.20 7.37 1.58
CA MET A 41 -9.40 6.84 0.93
C MET A 41 -10.50 7.90 0.82
N ARG A 42 -10.66 8.75 1.84
CA ARG A 42 -11.62 9.85 1.85
C ARG A 42 -11.25 10.94 0.88
N LEU A 43 -9.96 11.25 0.73
CA LEU A 43 -9.45 12.25 -0.19
C LEU A 43 -9.90 11.94 -1.63
N PHE A 44 -9.68 10.70 -2.09
CA PHE A 44 -10.11 10.25 -3.40
C PHE A 44 -11.63 10.36 -3.59
N MET A 45 -12.40 9.78 -2.67
CA MET A 45 -13.86 9.77 -2.76
C MET A 45 -14.45 11.19 -2.73
N THR A 46 -13.91 12.07 -1.89
CA THR A 46 -14.34 13.46 -1.80
C THR A 46 -13.98 14.23 -3.07
N GLY A 47 -12.77 14.07 -3.59
CA GLY A 47 -12.32 14.69 -4.83
C GLY A 47 -13.15 14.26 -6.04
N LEU A 48 -13.44 12.96 -6.17
CA LEU A 48 -14.32 12.43 -7.21
C LEU A 48 -15.72 13.06 -7.14
N CYS A 49 -16.30 13.10 -5.95
CA CYS A 49 -17.60 13.74 -5.71
C CYS A 49 -17.57 15.22 -6.14
N GLN A 50 -16.59 15.98 -5.67
CA GLN A 50 -16.45 17.42 -5.97
C GLN A 50 -16.30 17.69 -7.47
N ALA A 51 -15.48 16.90 -8.17
CA ALA A 51 -15.29 17.05 -9.61
C ALA A 51 -16.56 16.80 -10.40
N VAL A 52 -17.32 15.75 -10.07
CA VAL A 52 -18.61 15.44 -10.73
C VAL A 52 -19.65 16.51 -10.43
N VAL A 53 -19.77 16.94 -9.16
CA VAL A 53 -20.68 18.02 -8.74
C VAL A 53 -20.36 19.34 -9.46
N LYS A 54 -19.08 19.68 -9.60
CA LYS A 54 -18.64 20.88 -10.33
C LYS A 54 -19.11 20.85 -11.80
N LYS A 55 -18.95 19.70 -12.49
CA LYS A 55 -19.41 19.52 -13.89
C LYS A 55 -20.94 19.69 -13.98
N LEU A 56 -21.70 19.06 -13.10
CA LEU A 56 -23.18 19.16 -13.10
C LEU A 56 -23.66 20.59 -12.85
N LYS A 57 -23.06 21.29 -11.88
CA LYS A 57 -23.42 22.69 -11.58
C LYS A 57 -23.08 23.64 -12.73
N ALA A 58 -21.99 23.41 -13.43
CA ALA A 58 -21.61 24.21 -14.61
C ALA A 58 -22.66 24.13 -15.75
N GLU A 59 -23.40 23.01 -15.80
CA GLU A 59 -24.51 22.82 -16.76
C GLU A 59 -25.88 23.25 -16.20
N GLY A 60 -25.95 23.79 -14.98
CA GLY A 60 -27.17 24.19 -14.32
C GLY A 60 -27.97 23.03 -13.68
N ASP A 61 -27.43 21.80 -13.67
CA ASP A 61 -28.12 20.62 -13.09
C ASP A 61 -27.88 20.49 -11.59
N THR A 62 -28.40 21.49 -10.86
CA THR A 62 -28.20 21.60 -9.40
C THR A 62 -28.89 20.45 -8.64
N GLU A 63 -30.09 20.03 -9.09
CA GLU A 63 -30.82 18.95 -8.43
C GLU A 63 -30.04 17.64 -8.46
N ARG A 64 -29.44 17.31 -9.62
CA ARG A 64 -28.62 16.10 -9.76
C ARG A 64 -27.31 16.20 -8.98
N ALA A 65 -26.71 17.39 -8.93
CA ALA A 65 -25.53 17.65 -8.09
C ALA A 65 -25.80 17.37 -6.60
N GLU A 66 -26.96 17.78 -6.07
CA GLU A 66 -27.36 17.50 -4.68
C GLU A 66 -27.58 16.00 -4.43
N ARG A 67 -28.17 15.29 -5.40
CA ARG A 67 -28.32 13.82 -5.32
C ARG A 67 -26.97 13.10 -5.29
N VAL A 68 -26.00 13.57 -6.06
CA VAL A 68 -24.61 13.04 -6.05
C VAL A 68 -23.97 13.27 -4.69
N LEU A 69 -24.07 14.49 -4.14
CA LEU A 69 -23.54 14.79 -2.81
C LEU A 69 -24.11 13.84 -1.75
N LYS A 70 -25.44 13.65 -1.75
CA LYS A 70 -26.09 12.73 -0.83
C LYS A 70 -25.62 11.29 -0.99
N LEU A 71 -25.47 10.81 -2.23
CA LEU A 71 -24.97 9.47 -2.52
C LEU A 71 -23.56 9.25 -1.94
N PHE A 72 -22.65 10.21 -2.16
CA PHE A 72 -21.28 10.09 -1.61
C PHE A 72 -21.26 10.20 -0.09
N GLN A 73 -22.08 11.02 0.52
CA GLN A 73 -22.21 11.06 1.98
C GLN A 73 -22.63 9.71 2.58
N GLU A 74 -23.55 9.01 1.92
CA GLU A 74 -23.97 7.66 2.34
C GLU A 74 -22.86 6.60 2.07
N GLU A 75 -22.12 6.73 0.98
CA GLU A 75 -20.99 5.82 0.69
C GLU A 75 -19.84 6.02 1.68
N LEU A 76 -19.48 7.24 2.04
CA LEU A 76 -18.42 7.52 3.02
C LEU A 76 -18.73 6.96 4.42
N LYS A 77 -20.00 6.78 4.79
CA LYS A 77 -20.37 6.09 6.03
C LYS A 77 -20.00 4.60 6.03
N LYS A 78 -19.79 4.03 4.84
CA LYS A 78 -19.44 2.62 4.66
C LYS A 78 -17.93 2.36 4.64
N GLU A 79 -17.10 3.36 4.84
CA GLU A 79 -15.63 3.26 4.79
C GLU A 79 -15.08 2.07 5.60
N PHE A 80 -15.60 1.85 6.81
CA PHE A 80 -15.18 0.73 7.65
C PHE A 80 -15.56 -0.66 7.12
N PHE A 81 -16.50 -0.75 6.18
CA PHE A 81 -16.88 -2.00 5.53
C PHE A 81 -15.96 -2.35 4.35
N TYR A 82 -15.23 -1.38 3.83
CA TYR A 82 -14.31 -1.54 2.71
C TYR A 82 -12.88 -1.66 3.24
N SER A 83 -12.59 -2.78 3.91
CA SER A 83 -11.23 -3.06 4.43
C SER A 83 -10.31 -3.48 3.30
N ALA A 84 -9.47 -2.55 2.85
CA ALA A 84 -8.34 -2.84 1.99
C ALA A 84 -7.10 -3.14 2.82
N TYR A 85 -6.24 -4.02 2.30
CA TYR A 85 -4.99 -4.39 2.95
C TYR A 85 -3.83 -4.19 1.99
N ALA A 86 -2.73 -3.65 2.48
CA ALA A 86 -1.56 -3.42 1.66
C ALA A 86 -0.25 -3.63 2.42
N ALA A 87 0.79 -4.07 1.68
CA ALA A 87 2.18 -3.92 2.06
C ALA A 87 2.80 -2.81 1.20
N CYS A 88 3.52 -1.89 1.84
CA CYS A 88 4.06 -0.69 1.21
C CYS A 88 5.54 -0.82 0.96
N PHE A 89 5.97 -0.36 -0.20
CA PHE A 89 7.37 -0.30 -0.63
C PHE A 89 7.66 1.11 -1.16
N SER A 90 8.91 1.51 -1.13
CA SER A 90 9.41 2.71 -1.80
C SER A 90 10.25 2.33 -3.03
N LEU A 91 10.29 3.20 -4.02
CA LEU A 91 11.25 3.11 -5.14
C LEU A 91 12.63 3.64 -4.75
N TYR A 92 12.76 4.27 -3.58
CA TYR A 92 14.01 4.87 -3.14
C TYR A 92 14.78 3.95 -2.19
N ARG A 93 16.02 3.65 -2.60
CA ARG A 93 17.02 3.02 -1.75
C ARG A 93 17.62 4.06 -0.82
N ASP A 94 17.72 3.74 0.46
CA ASP A 94 18.51 4.50 1.45
C ASP A 94 18.08 5.98 1.60
N ASP A 95 16.75 6.22 1.68
CA ASP A 95 16.16 7.55 1.77
C ASP A 95 15.93 7.99 3.23
N ALA A 96 16.35 9.22 3.58
CA ALA A 96 16.27 9.75 4.93
C ALA A 96 14.83 9.85 5.47
N ALA A 97 13.87 10.25 4.64
CA ALA A 97 12.47 10.36 5.05
C ALA A 97 11.84 8.99 5.27
N GLN A 98 12.23 8.00 4.47
CA GLN A 98 11.81 6.61 4.65
C GLN A 98 12.39 6.01 5.94
N TRP A 99 13.67 6.24 6.22
CA TRP A 99 14.30 5.81 7.46
C TRP A 99 13.61 6.41 8.69
N GLU A 100 13.33 7.70 8.67
CA GLU A 100 12.70 8.38 9.80
C GLU A 100 11.27 7.86 10.06
N ARG A 101 10.47 7.70 9.00
CA ARG A 101 9.05 7.34 9.13
C ARG A 101 8.81 5.84 9.35
N TYR A 102 9.54 5.00 8.62
CA TYR A 102 9.24 3.57 8.49
C TYR A 102 10.37 2.66 8.94
N GLY A 103 11.62 3.13 8.92
CA GLY A 103 12.82 2.40 9.34
C GLY A 103 13.12 2.53 10.84
N ASN A 104 12.12 2.62 11.69
CA ASN A 104 12.29 2.81 13.14
C ASN A 104 13.22 3.97 13.49
N ARG A 105 13.02 5.13 12.85
CA ARG A 105 13.87 6.33 12.99
C ARG A 105 15.34 6.04 12.69
N GLY A 106 15.59 5.32 11.60
CA GLY A 106 16.93 4.94 11.17
C GLY A 106 17.58 3.80 11.97
N ARG A 107 16.91 3.22 12.97
CA ARG A 107 17.44 2.11 13.78
C ARG A 107 17.06 0.72 13.26
N GLY A 108 16.18 0.65 12.30
CA GLY A 108 15.65 -0.58 11.71
C GLY A 108 16.47 -1.07 10.54
N VAL A 109 15.77 -1.71 9.61
CA VAL A 109 16.32 -2.27 8.38
C VAL A 109 15.49 -1.85 7.18
N CYS A 110 16.09 -1.90 6.00
CA CYS A 110 15.39 -1.85 4.73
C CYS A 110 15.63 -3.17 3.99
N ILE A 111 14.56 -3.83 3.58
CA ILE A 111 14.58 -5.07 2.82
C ILE A 111 14.29 -4.73 1.36
N ALA A 112 15.23 -5.07 0.48
CA ALA A 112 15.13 -4.82 -0.95
C ALA A 112 14.53 -6.05 -1.65
N PHE A 113 13.32 -5.93 -2.17
CA PHE A 113 12.62 -6.99 -2.90
C PHE A 113 12.77 -6.83 -4.40
N ARG A 114 12.83 -7.94 -5.12
CA ARG A 114 12.76 -7.99 -6.57
C ARG A 114 11.33 -7.67 -7.03
N GLY A 115 11.15 -6.51 -7.66
CA GLY A 115 9.84 -6.04 -8.12
C GLY A 115 9.23 -6.92 -9.21
N ASP A 116 10.04 -7.46 -10.12
CA ASP A 116 9.61 -8.41 -11.13
C ASP A 116 9.01 -9.71 -10.53
N PHE A 117 9.55 -10.18 -9.42
CA PHE A 117 9.01 -11.34 -8.73
C PHE A 117 7.73 -11.00 -7.98
N LEU A 118 7.68 -9.84 -7.30
CA LEU A 118 6.45 -9.38 -6.67
C LEU A 118 5.32 -9.16 -7.68
N GLU A 119 5.62 -8.67 -8.88
CA GLU A 119 4.63 -8.51 -9.96
C GLU A 119 4.12 -9.87 -10.45
N ARG A 120 5.00 -10.87 -10.61
CA ARG A 120 4.59 -12.25 -10.97
C ARG A 120 3.80 -12.94 -9.86
N MET A 121 4.02 -12.58 -8.59
CA MET A 121 3.25 -13.07 -7.44
C MET A 121 1.87 -12.40 -7.33
N ALA A 122 1.71 -11.22 -7.93
CA ALA A 122 0.49 -10.43 -7.88
C ALA A 122 -0.54 -10.97 -8.89
N GLU A 123 -1.19 -12.08 -8.53
CA GLU A 123 -2.23 -12.73 -9.34
C GLU A 123 -3.59 -12.69 -8.64
N GLY A 124 -4.66 -12.71 -9.43
CA GLY A 124 -6.03 -12.72 -8.93
C GLY A 124 -6.38 -11.42 -8.22
N GLU A 125 -6.56 -11.49 -6.91
CA GLU A 125 -7.01 -10.40 -6.06
C GLU A 125 -5.86 -9.58 -5.45
N LEU A 126 -4.64 -10.08 -5.60
CA LEU A 126 -3.42 -9.41 -5.19
C LEU A 126 -2.89 -8.61 -6.39
N SER A 127 -2.63 -7.34 -6.21
CA SER A 127 -2.09 -6.47 -7.26
C SER A 127 -0.94 -5.60 -6.76
N LEU A 128 0.09 -5.46 -7.60
CA LEU A 128 1.18 -4.52 -7.34
C LEU A 128 0.90 -3.21 -8.05
N GLN A 129 0.77 -2.12 -7.30
CA GLN A 129 0.27 -0.84 -7.80
C GLN A 129 1.16 0.32 -7.37
N THR A 130 1.48 1.23 -8.30
CA THR A 130 2.11 2.52 -7.96
C THR A 130 1.08 3.46 -7.35
N VAL A 131 1.46 4.17 -6.30
CA VAL A 131 0.62 5.21 -5.69
C VAL A 131 0.62 6.46 -6.57
N PHE A 132 -0.58 6.99 -6.82
CA PHE A 132 -0.80 8.22 -7.56
C PHE A 132 -0.88 9.40 -6.59
N TYR A 133 -0.05 10.41 -6.82
CA TYR A 133 0.01 11.63 -5.99
C TYR A 133 -0.68 12.77 -6.71
N GLN A 134 -1.93 13.03 -6.33
CA GLN A 134 -2.76 14.03 -6.99
C GLN A 134 -3.77 14.63 -6.01
N ASP A 135 -4.08 15.91 -6.12
CA ASP A 135 -5.10 16.62 -5.32
C ASP A 135 -6.28 17.08 -6.18
N ASP A 136 -6.08 17.26 -7.49
CA ASP A 136 -7.15 17.59 -8.44
C ASP A 136 -7.62 16.36 -9.18
N MET A 137 -8.90 16.03 -9.00
CA MET A 137 -9.56 14.88 -9.62
C MET A 137 -10.24 15.22 -10.95
N THR A 138 -10.18 16.49 -11.42
CA THR A 138 -10.97 16.96 -12.58
C THR A 138 -10.73 16.14 -13.83
N GLU A 139 -9.49 15.74 -14.09
CA GLU A 139 -9.08 14.96 -15.27
C GLU A 139 -9.04 13.43 -15.01
N HIS A 140 -9.43 12.98 -13.82
CA HIS A 140 -9.41 11.55 -13.51
C HIS A 140 -10.48 10.80 -14.31
N PRO A 141 -10.16 9.66 -14.98
CA PRO A 141 -11.08 8.94 -15.85
C PRO A 141 -12.42 8.56 -15.21
N LEU A 142 -12.41 8.24 -13.90
CA LEU A 142 -13.65 7.92 -13.17
C LEU A 142 -14.60 9.11 -13.06
N VAL A 143 -14.12 10.35 -13.16
CA VAL A 143 -14.99 11.54 -13.15
C VAL A 143 -15.90 11.51 -14.35
N ASP A 144 -15.36 11.27 -15.55
CA ASP A 144 -16.18 11.21 -16.77
C ASP A 144 -17.10 10.00 -16.79
N VAL A 145 -16.61 8.84 -16.36
CA VAL A 145 -17.42 7.62 -16.25
C VAL A 145 -18.61 7.86 -15.32
N PHE A 146 -18.35 8.39 -14.12
CA PHE A 146 -19.40 8.62 -13.14
C PHE A 146 -20.35 9.74 -13.56
N TYR A 147 -19.83 10.83 -14.13
CA TYR A 147 -20.62 11.92 -14.68
C TYR A 147 -21.63 11.44 -15.75
N ARG A 148 -21.15 10.66 -16.77
CA ARG A 148 -22.02 10.11 -17.81
C ARG A 148 -23.06 9.15 -17.24
N LEU A 149 -22.69 8.32 -16.27
CA LEU A 149 -23.61 7.42 -15.59
C LEU A 149 -24.71 8.20 -14.88
N VAL A 150 -24.33 9.22 -14.13
CA VAL A 150 -25.27 10.09 -13.38
C VAL A 150 -26.23 10.83 -14.32
N LYS A 151 -25.77 11.28 -15.49
CA LYS A 151 -26.63 11.93 -16.50
C LYS A 151 -27.63 10.97 -17.13
N GLY A 152 -27.25 9.70 -17.31
CA GLY A 152 -28.11 8.67 -17.92
C GLY A 152 -29.12 8.03 -16.97
N GLU A 153 -28.96 8.18 -15.67
CA GLU A 153 -29.82 7.52 -14.68
C GLU A 153 -30.90 8.47 -14.12
N THR A 154 -32.13 7.99 -14.13
CA THR A 154 -33.28 8.75 -13.54
C THR A 154 -33.33 8.65 -12.03
N LYS A 155 -32.79 7.56 -11.45
CA LYS A 155 -32.72 7.34 -9.99
C LYS A 155 -31.28 7.07 -9.57
N LEU A 156 -30.71 8.02 -8.87
CA LEU A 156 -29.39 7.88 -8.24
C LEU A 156 -29.58 7.23 -6.86
N ALA A 157 -29.69 5.93 -6.84
CA ALA A 157 -29.77 5.17 -5.59
C ALA A 157 -28.56 4.22 -5.49
N GLY A 158 -27.99 4.09 -4.29
CA GLY A 158 -26.87 3.17 -4.04
C GLY A 158 -27.22 1.69 -4.32
N ALA A 159 -28.50 1.36 -4.52
CA ALA A 159 -28.94 0.04 -4.95
C ALA A 159 -28.78 -0.22 -6.46
N ASN A 160 -28.60 0.83 -7.29
CA ASN A 160 -28.40 0.68 -8.72
C ASN A 160 -27.08 -0.07 -9.01
N PRO A 161 -27.12 -1.21 -9.76
CA PRO A 161 -25.91 -2.02 -9.99
C PRO A 161 -24.77 -1.27 -10.70
N ARG A 162 -25.10 -0.35 -11.61
CA ARG A 162 -24.10 0.46 -12.33
C ARG A 162 -23.41 1.44 -11.39
N ILE A 163 -24.19 2.10 -10.52
CA ILE A 163 -23.64 2.99 -9.49
C ILE A 163 -22.77 2.22 -8.52
N LYS A 164 -23.22 1.04 -8.06
CA LYS A 164 -22.41 0.14 -7.22
C LYS A 164 -21.07 -0.22 -7.88
N GLY A 165 -21.09 -0.53 -9.18
CA GLY A 165 -19.86 -0.85 -9.93
C GLY A 165 -18.86 0.30 -9.94
N VAL A 166 -19.32 1.53 -10.20
CA VAL A 166 -18.43 2.71 -10.20
C VAL A 166 -17.96 3.04 -8.79
N MET A 167 -18.81 2.92 -7.77
CA MET A 167 -18.41 3.11 -6.37
C MET A 167 -17.37 2.06 -5.94
N LYS A 168 -17.56 0.80 -6.33
CA LYS A 168 -16.55 -0.25 -6.12
C LYS A 168 -15.20 0.13 -6.75
N ALA A 169 -15.21 0.55 -8.00
CA ALA A 169 -14.00 1.01 -8.69
C ALA A 169 -13.36 2.22 -7.99
N ALA A 170 -14.16 3.16 -7.51
CA ALA A 170 -13.67 4.32 -6.76
C ALA A 170 -12.99 3.91 -5.44
N TRP A 171 -13.57 2.99 -4.69
CA TRP A 171 -12.94 2.46 -3.47
C TRP A 171 -11.64 1.72 -3.75
N ILE A 172 -11.54 0.94 -4.84
CA ILE A 172 -10.30 0.28 -5.26
C ILE A 172 -9.23 1.31 -5.59
N GLN A 173 -9.57 2.34 -6.37
CA GLN A 173 -8.62 3.40 -6.74
C GLN A 173 -8.18 4.24 -5.54
N SER A 174 -9.05 4.43 -4.55
CA SER A 174 -8.71 5.21 -3.35
C SER A 174 -7.55 4.62 -2.55
N VAL A 175 -7.33 3.29 -2.64
CA VAL A 175 -6.24 2.60 -1.93
C VAL A 175 -4.86 2.97 -2.47
N VAL A 176 -4.77 3.42 -3.73
CA VAL A 176 -3.52 3.79 -4.40
C VAL A 176 -3.45 5.28 -4.74
N PHE A 177 -4.24 6.08 -4.04
CA PHE A 177 -4.28 7.53 -4.23
C PHE A 177 -3.80 8.24 -2.97
N LYS A 178 -2.97 9.27 -3.12
CA LYS A 178 -2.37 9.98 -1.99
C LYS A 178 -2.21 11.46 -2.29
N HIS A 179 -2.27 12.29 -1.25
CA HIS A 179 -2.03 13.73 -1.40
C HIS A 179 -0.61 14.01 -1.90
N PRO A 180 -0.38 15.01 -2.80
CA PRO A 180 0.92 15.31 -3.38
C PRO A 180 2.04 15.60 -2.38
N SER A 181 1.72 16.08 -1.17
CA SER A 181 2.70 16.29 -0.11
C SER A 181 3.46 15.03 0.32
N PHE A 182 2.93 13.85 -0.03
CA PHE A 182 3.58 12.56 0.21
C PHE A 182 4.35 12.01 -1.00
N SER A 183 4.46 12.77 -2.09
CA SER A 183 5.09 12.32 -3.34
C SER A 183 6.56 11.89 -3.18
N SER A 184 7.24 12.40 -2.16
CA SER A 184 8.59 11.95 -1.79
C SER A 184 8.67 10.49 -1.36
N GLU A 185 7.57 9.85 -1.01
CA GLU A 185 7.56 8.44 -0.61
C GLU A 185 7.76 7.50 -1.80
N ARG A 186 7.39 7.91 -3.02
CA ARG A 186 7.50 7.09 -4.24
C ARG A 186 7.00 5.67 -4.01
N GLU A 187 5.80 5.60 -3.46
CA GLU A 187 5.26 4.36 -2.90
C GLU A 187 4.72 3.42 -3.99
N VAL A 188 4.98 2.15 -3.79
CA VAL A 188 4.38 1.03 -4.51
C VAL A 188 3.70 0.14 -3.47
N ARG A 189 2.47 -0.27 -3.73
CA ARG A 189 1.67 -1.09 -2.81
C ARG A 189 1.38 -2.47 -3.41
N LEU A 190 1.60 -3.49 -2.63
CA LEU A 190 1.03 -4.81 -2.86
C LEU A 190 -0.34 -4.82 -2.17
N VAL A 191 -1.41 -4.70 -2.98
CA VAL A 191 -2.78 -4.45 -2.51
C VAL A 191 -3.62 -5.70 -2.63
N VAL A 192 -4.38 -6.00 -1.58
CA VAL A 192 -5.47 -6.98 -1.63
C VAL A 192 -6.78 -6.23 -1.79
N SER A 193 -7.59 -6.64 -2.77
CA SER A 193 -8.86 -6.00 -3.10
C SER A 193 -9.77 -5.90 -1.88
N PRO A 194 -10.37 -4.72 -1.61
CA PRO A 194 -11.23 -4.52 -0.43
C PRO A 194 -12.55 -5.30 -0.48
N PHE A 195 -12.88 -5.90 -1.62
CA PHE A 195 -14.20 -6.52 -1.83
C PHE A 195 -14.20 -8.04 -1.78
N GLU A 196 -13.04 -8.66 -1.69
CA GLU A 196 -12.95 -10.12 -1.76
C GLU A 196 -12.69 -10.70 -0.37
N LYS A 197 -13.72 -11.30 0.19
CA LYS A 197 -13.62 -11.98 1.49
C LYS A 197 -12.80 -13.28 1.44
N ALA A 198 -12.58 -13.80 0.24
CA ALA A 198 -12.06 -15.15 0.03
C ALA A 198 -10.55 -15.22 -0.22
N TYR A 199 -9.83 -14.09 -0.29
CA TYR A 199 -8.41 -14.12 -0.61
C TYR A 199 -7.55 -14.76 0.47
N PHE A 200 -7.94 -14.57 1.72
CA PHE A 200 -7.21 -15.11 2.85
C PHE A 200 -7.93 -16.34 3.42
N ASP A 201 -7.37 -17.53 3.17
CA ASP A 201 -7.73 -18.76 3.90
C ASP A 201 -7.19 -18.76 5.35
N VAL A 202 -6.85 -17.58 5.85
CA VAL A 202 -6.30 -17.40 7.18
C VAL A 202 -7.07 -16.33 7.93
N GLU A 203 -7.18 -16.52 9.24
CA GLU A 203 -7.80 -15.53 10.10
C GLU A 203 -6.93 -14.27 10.20
N PRO A 204 -7.53 -13.10 10.37
CA PRO A 204 -6.79 -11.87 10.58
C PRO A 204 -5.99 -11.92 11.88
N CYS A 205 -4.78 -11.39 11.83
CA CYS A 205 -3.90 -11.21 12.98
C CYS A 205 -3.95 -9.78 13.50
N TYR A 206 -3.53 -9.60 14.75
CA TYR A 206 -3.48 -8.31 15.38
C TYR A 206 -2.08 -8.01 15.92
N HIS A 207 -1.55 -6.85 15.59
CA HIS A 207 -0.31 -6.34 16.15
C HIS A 207 -0.64 -5.27 17.18
N VAL A 208 -0.35 -5.56 18.45
CA VAL A 208 -0.54 -4.64 19.57
C VAL A 208 0.71 -3.81 19.74
N THR A 209 0.58 -2.49 19.59
CA THR A 209 1.63 -1.52 19.90
C THR A 209 1.27 -0.75 21.15
N VAL A 210 2.17 0.08 21.66
CA VAL A 210 1.89 0.95 22.82
C VAL A 210 0.74 1.92 22.56
N GLU A 211 0.56 2.33 21.28
CA GLU A 211 -0.42 3.36 20.91
C GLU A 211 -1.75 2.78 20.43
N ARG A 212 -1.72 1.64 19.71
CA ARG A 212 -2.92 1.08 19.07
C ARG A 212 -2.79 -0.39 18.68
N ILE A 213 -3.94 -1.00 18.40
CA ILE A 213 -4.02 -2.35 17.82
C ILE A 213 -4.21 -2.21 16.31
N LYS A 214 -3.33 -2.86 15.54
CA LYS A 214 -3.38 -2.89 14.09
C LYS A 214 -3.83 -4.27 13.62
N LYS A 215 -4.83 -4.31 12.74
CA LYS A 215 -5.27 -5.54 12.07
C LYS A 215 -4.47 -5.74 10.80
N TYR A 216 -4.02 -6.97 10.55
CA TYR A 216 -3.30 -7.35 9.33
C TYR A 216 -3.61 -8.78 8.93
N TYR A 217 -3.27 -9.13 7.70
CA TYR A 217 -3.19 -10.52 7.24
C TYR A 217 -1.73 -10.88 6.91
N PRO A 218 -1.26 -12.08 7.28
CA PRO A 218 0.05 -12.58 6.88
C PRO A 218 -0.04 -13.17 5.46
N LEU A 219 0.72 -12.62 4.50
CA LEU A 219 0.93 -13.26 3.20
C LEU A 219 2.00 -14.33 3.32
N ASP A 220 1.71 -15.54 2.85
CA ASP A 220 2.67 -16.65 2.79
C ASP A 220 3.65 -16.45 1.62
N LEU A 221 4.78 -15.80 1.89
CA LEU A 221 5.83 -15.59 0.90
C LEU A 221 6.42 -16.90 0.39
N MET A 222 6.53 -17.93 1.25
CA MET A 222 7.08 -19.23 0.83
C MET A 222 6.17 -19.91 -0.19
N GLY A 223 4.85 -19.91 0.06
CA GLY A 223 3.87 -20.43 -0.89
C GLY A 223 3.86 -19.65 -2.20
N MET A 224 3.95 -18.31 -2.13
CA MET A 224 4.03 -17.45 -3.31
C MET A 224 5.33 -17.68 -4.10
N CYS A 225 6.48 -17.80 -3.45
CA CYS A 225 7.75 -18.13 -4.08
C CYS A 225 7.68 -19.49 -4.82
N ARG A 226 7.12 -20.50 -4.16
CA ARG A 226 6.95 -21.83 -4.77
C ARG A 226 6.09 -21.80 -6.03
N LYS A 227 5.01 -21.02 -6.05
CA LYS A 227 4.12 -20.90 -7.22
C LYS A 227 4.84 -20.36 -8.46
N ILE A 228 5.81 -19.47 -8.28
CA ILE A 228 6.59 -18.90 -9.39
C ILE A 228 7.97 -19.52 -9.58
N GLY A 229 8.32 -20.57 -8.81
CA GLY A 229 9.55 -21.34 -8.96
C GLY A 229 10.81 -20.65 -8.48
N ILE A 230 10.73 -19.85 -7.41
CA ILE A 230 11.88 -19.18 -6.80
C ILE A 230 11.97 -19.47 -5.29
N THR A 231 13.10 -19.11 -4.70
CA THR A 231 13.33 -19.13 -3.25
C THR A 231 13.11 -17.74 -2.62
N LEU A 232 12.98 -17.68 -1.30
CA LEU A 232 12.91 -16.41 -0.57
C LEU A 232 14.22 -15.60 -0.72
N GLU A 233 15.37 -16.26 -0.78
CA GLU A 233 16.66 -15.61 -1.04
C GLU A 233 16.78 -14.98 -2.43
N GLU A 234 16.05 -15.51 -3.42
CA GLU A 234 16.00 -14.93 -4.77
C GLU A 234 15.03 -13.75 -4.82
N LEU A 235 13.95 -13.79 -4.03
CA LEU A 235 13.01 -12.68 -3.90
C LEU A 235 13.65 -11.46 -3.25
N ILE A 236 14.53 -11.65 -2.24
CA ILE A 236 15.20 -10.58 -1.51
C ILE A 236 16.59 -10.33 -2.10
N SER A 237 16.80 -9.14 -2.65
CA SER A 237 18.06 -8.77 -3.29
C SER A 237 19.11 -8.23 -2.32
N GLU A 238 18.71 -7.58 -1.23
CA GLU A 238 19.59 -6.93 -0.26
C GLU A 238 18.89 -6.70 1.07
N ILE A 239 19.64 -6.64 2.18
CA ILE A 239 19.21 -6.12 3.47
C ILE A 239 20.13 -4.98 3.87
N ILE A 240 19.57 -3.79 4.10
CA ILE A 240 20.30 -2.58 4.47
C ILE A 240 20.04 -2.29 5.94
N ILE A 241 21.08 -2.23 6.76
CA ILE A 241 21.00 -1.84 8.17
C ILE A 241 20.92 -0.32 8.24
N GLY A 242 19.97 0.21 9.00
CA GLY A 242 19.70 1.64 9.09
C GLY A 242 20.84 2.47 9.67
N PRO A 243 20.91 3.79 9.34
CA PRO A 243 22.05 4.65 9.66
C PRO A 243 22.25 4.90 11.15
N GLU A 244 21.20 4.77 11.96
CA GLU A 244 21.22 4.93 13.42
C GLU A 244 21.15 3.59 14.16
N SER A 245 21.29 2.48 13.45
CA SER A 245 21.23 1.14 14.02
C SER A 245 22.55 0.78 14.73
N THR A 246 22.43 0.13 15.87
CA THR A 246 23.58 -0.46 16.59
C THR A 246 23.82 -1.92 16.19
N GLN A 247 23.04 -2.45 15.22
CA GLN A 247 23.15 -3.82 14.75
C GLN A 247 24.48 -4.05 14.04
N SER A 248 25.26 -5.03 14.48
CA SER A 248 26.45 -5.48 13.76
C SER A 248 26.08 -6.23 12.49
N PRO A 249 26.66 -5.86 11.32
CA PRO A 249 26.47 -6.63 10.10
C PRO A 249 26.88 -8.10 10.25
N ALA A 250 27.97 -8.40 10.96
CA ALA A 250 28.43 -9.76 11.16
C ALA A 250 27.39 -10.64 11.88
N ILE A 251 26.78 -10.12 12.96
CA ILE A 251 25.74 -10.84 13.69
C ILE A 251 24.50 -11.08 12.81
N LEU A 252 24.11 -10.10 11.98
CA LEU A 252 23.00 -10.30 11.04
C LEU A 252 23.35 -11.33 9.96
N GLN A 253 24.58 -11.34 9.48
CA GLN A 253 25.04 -12.34 8.53
C GLN A 253 25.05 -13.75 9.14
N ASP A 254 25.52 -13.92 10.38
CA ASP A 254 25.49 -15.19 11.08
C ASP A 254 24.05 -15.66 11.31
N TYR A 255 23.15 -14.74 11.74
CA TYR A 255 21.73 -15.03 11.85
C TYR A 255 21.11 -15.54 10.53
N LEU A 256 21.48 -14.95 9.40
CA LEU A 256 21.00 -15.39 8.08
C LEU A 256 21.52 -16.78 7.73
N ARG A 257 22.81 -17.07 7.97
CA ARG A 257 23.42 -18.41 7.74
C ARG A 257 22.76 -19.47 8.59
N ASP A 258 22.56 -19.19 9.89
CA ASP A 258 21.92 -20.11 10.84
C ASP A 258 20.46 -20.43 10.46
N ASN A 259 19.83 -19.56 9.68
CA ASN A 259 18.48 -19.76 9.13
C ASN A 259 18.49 -20.27 7.66
N GLY A 260 19.64 -20.74 7.15
CA GLY A 260 19.74 -21.35 5.81
C GLY A 260 19.70 -20.34 4.66
N MET A 261 20.04 -19.06 4.91
CA MET A 261 20.03 -17.98 3.92
C MET A 261 21.45 -17.50 3.58
N GLU A 262 22.30 -18.44 3.15
CA GLU A 262 23.72 -18.20 2.89
C GLU A 262 23.99 -17.12 1.84
N LYS A 263 23.20 -17.14 0.74
CA LYS A 263 23.36 -16.16 -0.34
C LYS A 263 22.94 -14.76 0.10
N LEU A 264 21.94 -14.66 0.97
CA LEU A 264 21.44 -13.38 1.47
C LEU A 264 22.41 -12.79 2.51
N ALA A 265 23.10 -13.62 3.28
CA ALA A 265 24.15 -13.18 4.21
C ALA A 265 25.24 -12.35 3.51
N GLY A 266 25.61 -12.71 2.29
CA GLY A 266 26.56 -11.94 1.46
C GLY A 266 26.00 -10.62 0.91
N ARG A 267 24.69 -10.33 1.11
CA ARG A 267 24.00 -9.15 0.59
C ARG A 267 23.48 -8.23 1.70
N VAL A 268 24.16 -8.24 2.84
CA VAL A 268 23.91 -7.30 3.95
C VAL A 268 24.83 -6.10 3.80
N SER A 269 24.26 -4.89 3.84
CA SER A 269 25.00 -3.63 3.77
C SER A 269 24.60 -2.68 4.90
N LEU A 270 25.42 -1.65 5.12
CA LEU A 270 25.08 -0.51 5.97
C LEU A 270 24.48 0.61 5.12
N SER A 271 23.56 1.36 5.70
CA SER A 271 23.06 2.61 5.13
C SER A 271 24.20 3.62 4.99
N SER A 272 24.22 4.33 3.88
CA SER A 272 25.07 5.50 3.64
C SER A 272 24.36 6.83 3.91
N CYS A 273 23.09 6.78 4.31
CA CYS A 273 22.27 7.95 4.57
C CYS A 273 22.85 8.76 5.75
N PRO A 274 23.17 10.06 5.58
CA PRO A 274 23.75 10.89 6.63
C PRO A 274 22.68 11.39 7.62
N LEU A 275 21.82 10.51 8.10
CA LEU A 275 20.81 10.84 9.09
C LEU A 275 21.51 11.13 10.42
N ARG A 276 21.56 12.42 10.81
CA ARG A 276 22.07 12.83 12.12
C ARG A 276 20.89 13.21 13.00
N ARG A 277 20.90 12.71 14.23
CA ARG A 277 20.03 13.24 15.28
C ARG A 277 20.64 14.48 15.86
N PRO A 278 19.84 15.49 16.22
CA PRO A 278 20.31 16.50 17.12
C PRO A 278 20.75 15.81 18.42
N PRO A 279 21.82 16.27 19.06
CA PRO A 279 22.21 15.77 20.38
C PRO A 279 21.00 15.89 21.33
N ALA A 280 20.80 14.84 22.13
CA ALA A 280 19.73 14.77 23.12
C ALA A 280 19.87 15.86 24.17
#